data_5441a77795d331b8da4248e6af265370
#
_entry.id   5441a77795d331b8da4248e6af265370
#
_cell.length_a   1.000
_cell.length_b   1.000
_cell.length_c   1.000
_cell.angle_alpha   90.00
_cell.angle_beta   90.00
_cell.angle_gamma   90.00
#
_symmetry.space_group_name_H-M   'P 1'
#
loop_
_entity.id
_entity.type
_entity.pdbx_description
1 polymer ?
#
loop_
_entity_poly.entity_id
_entity_poly.type
_entity_poly.pdbx_seq_one_letter_code
_entity_poly.pdbx_strand_id
1 'polypeptide(L)'
;MKQHLIIEGRDSWVLAELWGKHLPNPKGYPTKESLKEKEFFKPAKGYSNVPRLISATLKIEGLTNLGIIVDANDVGTGSRWDAIKNRLSGIFGEDVLINFSPKPEGVVIKKDGLPLTVGVWIMPDNQSNGYLEHFLENRLPPEGKENL
;
A
#
# COMPACT_ATOMS: atom_id res chain seq x y z
N MET A 1 -5.45 -17.65 6.24
CA MET A 1 -5.35 -16.18 6.25
C MET A 1 -4.80 -15.71 4.91
N LYS A 2 -5.57 -14.91 4.18
CA LYS A 2 -5.14 -14.38 2.88
C LYS A 2 -4.70 -12.93 3.01
N GLN A 3 -3.51 -12.65 2.49
CA GLN A 3 -2.89 -11.32 2.52
C GLN A 3 -2.46 -10.94 1.11
N HIS A 4 -2.78 -9.71 0.71
CA HIS A 4 -2.36 -9.17 -0.58
C HIS A 4 -1.83 -7.76 -0.43
N LEU A 5 -0.90 -7.39 -1.29
CA LEU A 5 -0.34 -6.05 -1.36
C LEU A 5 -0.45 -5.54 -2.79
N ILE A 6 -1.27 -4.51 -2.96
CA ILE A 6 -1.43 -3.83 -4.25
C ILE A 6 -0.37 -2.73 -4.34
N ILE A 7 0.40 -2.74 -5.41
CA ILE A 7 1.46 -1.76 -5.67
C ILE A 7 1.25 -1.17 -7.06
N GLU A 8 1.39 0.15 -7.17
CA GLU A 8 1.08 0.88 -8.39
C GLU A 8 1.90 0.44 -9.60
N GLY A 9 3.19 0.22 -9.48
CA GLY A 9 4.00 0.15 -10.68
C GLY A 9 5.13 -0.87 -10.66
N ARG A 10 6.17 -0.49 -11.40
CA ARG A 10 7.35 -1.32 -11.66
C ARG A 10 8.20 -1.58 -10.42
N ASP A 11 8.00 -0.80 -9.37
CA ASP A 11 8.85 -0.81 -8.17
C ASP A 11 8.46 -1.90 -7.18
N SER A 12 7.49 -2.72 -7.53
CA SER A 12 7.03 -3.83 -6.69
C SER A 12 8.19 -4.77 -6.31
N TRP A 13 9.09 -5.03 -7.24
CA TRP A 13 10.22 -5.90 -6.98
C TRP A 13 11.23 -5.26 -6.01
N VAL A 14 11.40 -3.93 -6.04
CA VAL A 14 12.25 -3.22 -5.08
C VAL A 14 11.73 -3.40 -3.66
N LEU A 15 10.42 -3.23 -3.49
CA LEU A 15 9.79 -3.43 -2.19
C LEU A 15 9.88 -4.89 -1.74
N ALA A 16 9.74 -5.83 -2.67
CA ALA A 16 9.91 -7.25 -2.36
C ALA A 16 11.34 -7.56 -1.88
N GLU A 17 12.34 -6.99 -2.54
CA GLU A 17 13.74 -7.14 -2.14
C GLU A 17 14.02 -6.54 -0.76
N LEU A 18 13.53 -5.32 -0.51
CA LEU A 18 13.68 -4.67 0.78
C LEU A 18 12.99 -5.47 1.88
N TRP A 19 11.79 -5.95 1.61
CA TRP A 19 11.04 -6.78 2.56
C TRP A 19 11.82 -8.05 2.91
N GLY A 20 12.27 -8.76 1.87
CA GLY A 20 12.98 -10.01 2.08
C GLY A 20 14.33 -9.89 2.78
N LYS A 21 15.00 -8.72 2.67
CA LYS A 21 16.31 -8.49 3.28
C LYS A 21 16.27 -7.92 4.68
N HIS A 22 15.31 -7.06 4.97
CA HIS A 22 15.35 -6.19 6.14
C HIS A 22 14.25 -6.42 7.15
N LEU A 23 13.15 -7.03 6.74
CA LEU A 23 12.07 -7.29 7.68
C LEU A 23 12.25 -8.68 8.28
N PRO A 24 11.96 -8.82 9.59
CA PRO A 24 11.98 -10.14 10.21
C PRO A 24 10.96 -11.03 9.50
N ASN A 25 11.26 -12.31 9.42
CA ASN A 25 10.36 -13.30 8.87
C ASN A 25 9.77 -14.15 10.00
N PRO A 26 8.93 -13.58 10.87
CA PRO A 26 8.28 -14.37 11.90
C PRO A 26 7.33 -15.39 11.25
N LYS A 27 7.03 -16.42 12.00
CA LYS A 27 6.18 -17.50 11.53
C LYS A 27 4.84 -16.95 11.03
N GLY A 28 4.52 -17.22 9.77
CA GLY A 28 3.30 -16.77 9.13
C GLY A 28 3.44 -15.53 8.24
N TYR A 29 4.61 -14.88 8.21
CA TYR A 29 4.86 -13.81 7.26
C TYR A 29 5.34 -14.37 5.92
N PRO A 30 5.09 -13.64 4.82
CA PRO A 30 5.56 -14.11 3.52
C PRO A 30 7.09 -14.15 3.47
N THR A 31 7.61 -15.18 2.84
CA THR A 31 9.05 -15.30 2.56
C THR A 31 9.38 -14.49 1.31
N LYS A 32 10.69 -14.28 1.06
CA LYS A 32 11.14 -13.64 -0.19
C LYS A 32 10.59 -14.38 -1.42
N GLU A 33 10.57 -15.69 -1.38
CA GLU A 33 10.06 -16.53 -2.46
C GLU A 33 8.56 -16.33 -2.64
N SER A 34 7.78 -16.33 -1.56
CA SER A 34 6.33 -16.11 -1.63
C SER A 34 5.97 -14.71 -2.07
N LEU A 35 6.81 -13.71 -1.76
CA LEU A 35 6.60 -12.34 -2.24
C LEU A 35 6.77 -12.22 -3.75
N LYS A 36 7.64 -13.05 -4.34
CA LYS A 36 7.81 -13.11 -5.79
C LYS A 36 6.68 -13.85 -6.49
N GLU A 37 5.98 -14.69 -5.77
CA GLU A 37 4.80 -15.36 -6.31
C GLU A 37 3.65 -14.37 -6.43
N LYS A 38 2.86 -14.52 -7.49
CA LYS A 38 1.80 -13.59 -7.84
C LYS A 38 0.67 -13.48 -6.80
N GLU A 39 0.67 -14.34 -5.79
CA GLU A 39 -0.43 -14.41 -4.82
C GLU A 39 -0.39 -13.27 -3.81
N PHE A 40 0.79 -12.85 -3.36
CA PHE A 40 0.90 -11.77 -2.39
C PHE A 40 0.92 -10.41 -3.07
N PHE A 41 1.88 -10.19 -3.98
CA PHE A 41 2.00 -8.93 -4.70
C PHE A 41 1.03 -8.87 -5.88
N LYS A 42 0.31 -7.76 -5.95
CA LYS A 42 -0.58 -7.47 -7.08
C LYS A 42 -0.14 -6.14 -7.72
N PRO A 43 0.79 -6.19 -8.67
CA PRO A 43 1.22 -4.99 -9.37
C PRO A 43 0.09 -4.51 -10.30
N ALA A 44 -0.29 -3.26 -10.13
CA ALA A 44 -1.37 -2.68 -10.92
C ALA A 44 -0.94 -2.27 -12.33
N LYS A 45 0.35 -2.06 -12.55
CA LYS A 45 0.91 -1.59 -13.83
C LYS A 45 0.36 -0.22 -14.24
N GLY A 46 0.29 0.69 -13.27
CA GLY A 46 -0.17 2.06 -13.46
C GLY A 46 -1.34 2.40 -12.56
N TYR A 47 -1.42 3.68 -12.19
CA TYR A 47 -2.44 4.11 -11.23
C TYR A 47 -3.87 3.90 -11.72
N SER A 48 -4.12 4.06 -13.02
CA SER A 48 -5.47 3.90 -13.57
C SER A 48 -6.09 2.51 -13.29
N ASN A 49 -5.26 1.52 -13.05
CA ASN A 49 -5.70 0.16 -12.74
C ASN A 49 -5.90 -0.08 -11.23
N VAL A 50 -5.37 0.80 -10.37
CA VAL A 50 -5.39 0.59 -8.90
C VAL A 50 -6.82 0.53 -8.36
N PRO A 51 -7.73 1.48 -8.64
CA PRO A 51 -9.07 1.40 -8.09
C PRO A 51 -9.82 0.12 -8.46
N ARG A 52 -9.71 -0.31 -9.69
CA ARG A 52 -10.34 -1.54 -10.16
C ARG A 52 -9.73 -2.78 -9.49
N LEU A 53 -8.41 -2.79 -9.32
CA LEU A 53 -7.72 -3.89 -8.65
C LEU A 53 -8.10 -3.97 -7.16
N ILE A 54 -8.28 -2.83 -6.50
CA ILE A 54 -8.79 -2.80 -5.11
C ILE A 54 -10.16 -3.49 -5.07
N SER A 55 -11.09 -3.08 -5.92
CA SER A 55 -12.44 -3.65 -5.95
C SER A 55 -12.42 -5.16 -6.21
N ALA A 56 -11.59 -5.61 -7.13
CA ALA A 56 -11.45 -7.04 -7.45
C ALA A 56 -10.85 -7.82 -6.28
N THR A 57 -9.82 -7.26 -5.62
CA THR A 57 -9.14 -7.92 -4.50
C THR A 57 -10.05 -8.05 -3.28
N LEU A 58 -10.90 -7.04 -3.02
CA LEU A 58 -11.84 -7.06 -1.91
C LEU A 58 -12.89 -8.17 -2.04
N LYS A 59 -13.08 -8.73 -3.22
CA LYS A 59 -13.99 -9.86 -3.46
C LYS A 59 -13.37 -11.23 -3.17
N ILE A 60 -12.08 -11.28 -2.85
CA ILE A 60 -11.40 -12.54 -2.56
C ILE A 60 -11.92 -13.08 -1.22
N GLU A 61 -12.45 -14.29 -1.27
CA GLU A 61 -12.95 -14.97 -0.08
C GLU A 61 -11.79 -15.27 0.88
N GLY A 62 -11.99 -14.97 2.16
CA GLY A 62 -10.99 -15.21 3.19
C GLY A 62 -9.90 -14.16 3.30
N LEU A 63 -10.04 -13.04 2.57
CA LEU A 63 -9.09 -11.93 2.67
C LEU A 63 -9.15 -11.32 4.07
N THR A 64 -7.99 -11.24 4.73
CA THR A 64 -7.88 -10.67 6.09
C THR A 64 -7.01 -9.43 6.13
N ASN A 65 -6.05 -9.29 5.23
CA ASN A 65 -5.15 -8.15 5.19
C ASN A 65 -4.94 -7.69 3.76
N LEU A 66 -5.13 -6.41 3.54
CA LEU A 66 -4.87 -5.77 2.25
C LEU A 66 -3.98 -4.55 2.47
N GLY A 67 -2.83 -4.52 1.82
CA GLY A 67 -1.98 -3.34 1.74
C GLY A 67 -2.16 -2.67 0.38
N ILE A 68 -2.13 -1.34 0.38
CA ILE A 68 -2.24 -0.53 -0.84
C ILE A 68 -1.13 0.52 -0.80
N ILE A 69 -0.22 0.46 -1.77
CA ILE A 69 0.88 1.43 -1.92
C ILE A 69 0.79 2.09 -3.28
N VAL A 70 0.62 3.40 -3.29
CA VAL A 70 0.53 4.20 -4.52
C VAL A 70 1.41 5.44 -4.40
N ASP A 71 1.71 6.06 -5.54
CA ASP A 71 2.42 7.33 -5.59
C ASP A 71 1.43 8.49 -5.60
N ALA A 72 1.73 9.56 -4.84
CA ALA A 72 0.94 10.78 -4.88
C ALA A 72 1.07 11.48 -6.23
N ASN A 73 2.26 11.43 -6.83
CA ASN A 73 2.62 12.16 -8.04
C ASN A 73 2.25 13.65 -7.91
N ASP A 74 1.82 14.29 -8.99
CA ASP A 74 1.45 15.70 -9.00
C ASP A 74 -0.01 15.94 -8.58
N VAL A 75 -0.84 14.90 -8.58
CA VAL A 75 -2.24 15.02 -8.20
C VAL A 75 -2.44 15.12 -6.69
N GLY A 76 -1.47 14.65 -5.92
CA GLY A 76 -1.43 14.81 -4.49
C GLY A 76 -2.08 13.69 -3.69
N THR A 77 -1.70 13.63 -2.42
CA THR A 77 -2.14 12.61 -1.47
C THR A 77 -3.66 12.61 -1.27
N GLY A 78 -4.27 13.78 -1.17
CA GLY A 78 -5.72 13.88 -0.95
C GLY A 78 -6.54 13.27 -2.08
N SER A 79 -6.16 13.52 -3.33
CA SER A 79 -6.82 12.95 -4.49
C SER A 79 -6.68 11.42 -4.54
N ARG A 80 -5.50 10.91 -4.25
CA ARG A 80 -5.26 9.46 -4.17
C ARG A 80 -6.05 8.80 -3.04
N TRP A 81 -6.07 9.44 -1.89
CA TRP A 81 -6.82 8.97 -0.74
C TRP A 81 -8.32 8.90 -1.03
N ASP A 82 -8.90 9.93 -1.64
CA ASP A 82 -10.32 9.95 -1.98
C ASP A 82 -10.69 8.82 -2.93
N ALA A 83 -9.88 8.55 -3.93
CA ALA A 83 -10.10 7.45 -4.86
C ALA A 83 -10.05 6.08 -4.15
N ILE A 84 -9.11 5.90 -3.24
CA ILE A 84 -9.01 4.65 -2.45
C ILE A 84 -10.21 4.51 -1.52
N LYS A 85 -10.58 5.57 -0.80
CA LYS A 85 -11.76 5.57 0.08
C LYS A 85 -13.02 5.15 -0.66
N ASN A 86 -13.23 5.69 -1.85
CA ASN A 86 -14.42 5.35 -2.65
C ASN A 86 -14.52 3.85 -2.91
N ARG A 87 -13.40 3.17 -3.10
CA ARG A 87 -13.40 1.72 -3.32
C ARG A 87 -13.59 0.91 -2.04
N LEU A 88 -13.27 1.49 -0.88
CA LEU A 88 -13.42 0.84 0.41
C LEU A 88 -14.79 1.09 1.06
N SER A 89 -15.52 2.10 0.59
CA SER A 89 -16.77 2.54 1.23
C SER A 89 -17.86 1.46 1.27
N GLY A 90 -17.92 0.60 0.28
CA GLY A 90 -18.90 -0.48 0.23
C GLY A 90 -18.71 -1.55 1.31
N ILE A 91 -17.50 -1.65 1.86
CA ILE A 91 -17.15 -2.65 2.89
C ILE A 91 -17.11 -2.01 4.27
N PHE A 92 -16.42 -0.88 4.41
CA PHE A 92 -16.24 -0.22 5.70
C PHE A 92 -17.37 0.76 6.04
N GLY A 93 -18.01 1.35 5.03
CA GLY A 93 -18.98 2.42 5.22
C GLY A 93 -18.31 3.80 5.34
N GLU A 94 -18.98 4.83 4.86
CA GLU A 94 -18.47 6.21 4.91
C GLU A 94 -18.35 6.72 6.34
N ASP A 95 -19.23 6.30 7.23
CA ASP A 95 -19.24 6.65 8.65
C ASP A 95 -17.99 6.15 9.39
N VAL A 96 -17.43 5.02 8.96
CA VAL A 96 -16.17 4.51 9.49
C VAL A 96 -15.00 5.22 8.84
N LEU A 97 -15.00 5.35 7.51
CA LEU A 97 -13.87 5.90 6.77
C LEU A 97 -13.60 7.38 7.05
N ILE A 98 -14.61 8.13 7.47
CA ILE A 98 -14.45 9.54 7.83
C ILE A 98 -13.48 9.75 9.00
N ASN A 99 -13.28 8.71 9.82
CA ASN A 99 -12.35 8.77 10.96
C ASN A 99 -10.88 8.54 10.57
N PHE A 100 -10.61 8.25 9.31
CA PHE A 100 -9.26 7.96 8.82
C PHE A 100 -8.81 9.01 7.82
N SER A 101 -7.53 9.36 7.90
CA SER A 101 -6.89 10.27 6.95
C SER A 101 -5.41 9.89 6.80
N PRO A 102 -4.79 10.25 5.67
CA PRO A 102 -3.35 9.99 5.50
C PRO A 102 -2.53 10.72 6.56
N LYS A 103 -1.60 10.00 7.18
CA LYS A 103 -0.70 10.51 8.23
C LYS A 103 0.71 9.97 7.97
N PRO A 104 1.74 10.67 8.47
CA PRO A 104 3.13 10.20 8.33
C PRO A 104 3.37 8.79 8.88
N GLU A 105 2.61 8.38 9.88
CA GLU A 105 2.70 7.03 10.46
C GLU A 105 1.96 5.96 9.65
N GLY A 106 1.24 6.35 8.61
CA GLY A 106 0.46 5.43 7.79
C GLY A 106 -1.02 5.42 8.16
N VAL A 107 -1.80 4.71 7.38
CA VAL A 107 -3.24 4.55 7.63
C VAL A 107 -3.54 3.06 7.74
N VAL A 108 -4.11 2.66 8.86
CA VAL A 108 -4.57 1.27 9.07
C VAL A 108 -6.05 1.31 9.43
N ILE A 109 -6.87 0.76 8.54
CA ILE A 109 -8.34 0.81 8.64
C ILE A 109 -8.85 -0.52 9.18
N LYS A 110 -9.59 -0.44 10.28
CA LYS A 110 -10.26 -1.59 10.91
C LYS A 110 -11.68 -1.20 11.26
N LYS A 111 -12.57 -2.19 11.27
CA LYS A 111 -13.94 -2.04 11.71
C LYS A 111 -14.33 -3.23 12.58
N ASP A 112 -14.95 -2.96 13.71
CA ASP A 112 -15.42 -4.03 14.61
C ASP A 112 -16.36 -4.97 13.87
N GLY A 113 -16.15 -6.28 14.06
CA GLY A 113 -16.95 -7.30 13.41
C GLY A 113 -16.56 -7.64 11.97
N LEU A 114 -15.62 -6.87 11.38
CA LEU A 114 -15.12 -7.14 10.04
C LEU A 114 -13.72 -7.76 10.14
N PRO A 115 -13.48 -8.97 9.59
CA PRO A 115 -12.17 -9.62 9.71
C PRO A 115 -11.07 -9.02 8.83
N LEU A 116 -11.37 -7.99 8.06
CA LEU A 116 -10.45 -7.35 7.13
C LEU A 116 -9.77 -6.13 7.76
N THR A 117 -8.44 -6.07 7.64
CA THR A 117 -7.63 -4.89 7.95
C THR A 117 -7.01 -4.36 6.65
N VAL A 118 -7.10 -3.05 6.40
CA VAL A 118 -6.52 -2.43 5.21
C VAL A 118 -5.48 -1.40 5.63
N GLY A 119 -4.25 -1.55 5.13
CA GLY A 119 -3.20 -0.56 5.28
C GLY A 119 -3.03 0.23 3.99
N VAL A 120 -2.89 1.55 4.10
CA VAL A 120 -2.68 2.44 2.94
C VAL A 120 -1.44 3.28 3.14
N TRP A 121 -0.58 3.30 2.14
CA TRP A 121 0.57 4.17 2.10
C TRP A 121 0.65 4.87 0.74
N ILE A 122 0.66 6.20 0.77
CA ILE A 122 0.77 7.03 -0.42
C ILE A 122 2.16 7.66 -0.42
N MET A 123 3.01 7.22 -1.33
CA MET A 123 4.39 7.68 -1.42
C MET A 123 4.46 9.17 -1.72
N PRO A 124 5.38 9.91 -1.16
CA PRO A 124 6.50 9.41 -0.35
C PRO A 124 6.23 9.26 1.16
N ASP A 125 5.28 10.00 1.73
CA ASP A 125 5.13 10.10 3.18
C ASP A 125 3.68 10.27 3.65
N ASN A 126 2.70 9.94 2.83
CA ASN A 126 1.26 10.14 3.06
C ASN A 126 0.83 11.64 3.11
N GLN A 127 1.69 12.58 2.76
CA GLN A 127 1.38 14.01 2.83
C GLN A 127 1.84 14.79 1.60
N SER A 128 3.06 14.56 1.15
CA SER A 128 3.68 15.31 0.07
C SER A 128 3.36 14.72 -1.30
N ASN A 129 3.43 15.54 -2.33
CA ASN A 129 3.44 15.04 -3.69
C ASN A 129 4.73 14.25 -3.95
N GLY A 130 4.69 13.30 -4.88
CA GLY A 130 5.87 12.54 -5.25
C GLY A 130 5.60 11.05 -5.41
N TYR A 131 6.67 10.27 -5.26
CA TYR A 131 6.65 8.85 -5.54
C TYR A 131 7.76 8.12 -4.76
N LEU A 132 7.92 6.82 -5.02
CA LEU A 132 8.84 5.95 -4.28
C LEU A 132 10.26 6.50 -4.18
N GLU A 133 10.79 7.06 -5.26
CA GLU A 133 12.17 7.59 -5.29
C GLU A 133 12.36 8.71 -4.26
N HIS A 134 11.36 9.56 -4.06
CA HIS A 134 11.40 10.60 -3.02
C HIS A 134 11.42 9.99 -1.62
N PHE A 135 10.68 8.90 -1.40
CA PHE A 135 10.73 8.16 -0.14
C PHE A 135 12.13 7.63 0.14
N LEU A 136 12.76 6.99 -0.84
CA LEU A 136 14.10 6.45 -0.72
C LEU A 136 15.14 7.55 -0.47
N GLU A 137 15.02 8.65 -1.19
CA GLU A 137 15.91 9.82 -1.01
C GLU A 137 15.82 10.36 0.42
N ASN A 138 14.62 10.48 0.98
CA ASN A 138 14.40 10.99 2.33
C ASN A 138 14.94 10.05 3.42
N ARG A 139 15.18 8.78 3.09
CA ARG A 139 15.74 7.79 4.02
C ARG A 139 17.25 7.64 3.95
N LEU A 140 17.89 8.27 2.95
CA LEU A 140 19.35 8.22 2.81
C LEU A 140 20.01 9.24 3.71
N PRO A 141 21.21 8.92 4.26
CA PRO A 141 22.02 9.93 4.93
C PRO A 141 22.47 11.00 3.93
N PRO A 142 22.87 12.22 4.40
CA PRO A 142 23.26 13.30 3.50
C PRO A 142 24.31 12.91 2.47
N GLU A 143 25.28 12.09 2.85
CA GLU A 143 26.33 11.61 1.94
C GLU A 143 25.76 10.70 0.83
N GLY A 144 24.72 9.95 1.13
CA GLY A 144 24.06 9.09 0.15
C GLY A 144 23.27 9.86 -0.89
N LYS A 145 22.68 10.99 -0.51
CA LYS A 145 21.87 11.81 -1.41
C LYS A 145 22.66 12.46 -2.51
N GLU A 146 23.93 12.72 -2.30
CA GLU A 146 24.82 13.32 -3.30
C GLU A 146 25.06 12.39 -4.49
N ASN A 147 24.81 11.12 -4.35
CA ASN A 147 25.05 10.08 -5.35
C ASN A 147 23.78 9.63 -6.09
N LEU A 148 22.67 10.32 -5.88
CA LEU A 148 21.42 9.99 -6.56
C LEU A 148 21.28 10.65 -7.92
#